data_a5e7e579229e74b02118326cc55bb351
#
_entry.id   a5e7e579229e74b02118326cc55bb351
#
_cell.length_a   1.000
_cell.length_b   1.000
_cell.length_c   1.000
_cell.angle_alpha   90.00
_cell.angle_beta   90.00
_cell.angle_gamma   90.00
#
_symmetry.space_group_name_H-M   'P 1'
#
loop_
_entity.id
_entity.type
_entity.pdbx_description
1 polymer ?
#
loop_
_entity_poly.entity_id
_entity_poly.type
_entity_poly.pdbx_seq_one_letter_code
_entity_poly.pdbx_strand_id
1 'polypeptide(L)'
;MKTIYTYLRLLALTCALAIGLNSCKEEESPNTPSDSAEVIFEVPRLELGCDGEEASVAFGIVNPVENAELVPSVDVDWIHDFKVKKSSIEFIVDKNPDAETREATVNVAYADSKSSFVVFQQSYETPFRLEVVEESITETSARFRAFPKDGQMPYLLSSIEASYKDMLGDDDVVFDMILTNFQETASAMNISLSDFLKLNNLILVGNTSENGEISRGHKPDTDYYAFAVGMTYDGKRTSDIVYVPFHTKPVTGVDQTFDISVTVNGLSATLDVTSSKKDNYFLYGCIADSQLKKEGVTLEQKISKLMADNISYGYLFGLTSDEVVKAQCVLGHDQKTVDGLDGDALYWAYAVGVSLSGQLNSELASKSFTSGAVPQSDNVITVNADNVGVDN
;
A
#
# COMPACT_ATOMS: atom_id res chain seq x y z
N MET A 1 4.31 30.88 -20.92
CA MET A 1 3.69 29.75 -20.21
C MET A 1 3.98 29.71 -18.70
N LYS A 2 4.92 30.48 -18.16
CA LYS A 2 5.21 30.53 -16.70
C LYS A 2 4.18 31.33 -15.87
N THR A 3 3.35 32.15 -16.48
CA THR A 3 2.43 33.06 -15.78
C THR A 3 1.07 32.45 -15.44
N ILE A 4 0.71 31.31 -16.03
CA ILE A 4 -0.61 30.66 -15.80
C ILE A 4 -0.59 29.74 -14.58
N TYR A 5 0.56 29.17 -14.22
CA TYR A 5 0.69 28.29 -13.06
C TYR A 5 0.60 29.01 -11.71
N THR A 6 0.93 30.30 -11.67
CA THR A 6 0.88 31.10 -10.43
C THR A 6 -0.55 31.45 -10.00
N TYR A 7 -1.50 31.53 -10.92
CA TYR A 7 -2.89 31.88 -10.61
C TYR A 7 -3.76 30.69 -10.17
N LEU A 8 -3.40 29.46 -10.56
CA LEU A 8 -4.16 28.28 -10.14
C LEU A 8 -3.88 27.85 -8.68
N ARG A 9 -2.71 28.23 -8.15
CA ARG A 9 -2.33 27.91 -6.76
C ARG A 9 -2.95 28.85 -5.71
N LEU A 10 -3.33 30.05 -6.09
CA LEU A 10 -3.97 31.01 -5.17
C LEU A 10 -5.43 30.67 -4.84
N LEU A 11 -6.09 29.82 -5.63
CA LEU A 11 -7.51 29.47 -5.43
C LEU A 11 -7.70 28.32 -4.41
N ALA A 12 -6.67 27.53 -4.09
CA ALA A 12 -6.78 26.42 -3.15
C ALA A 12 -6.72 26.86 -1.68
N LEU A 13 -6.10 28.01 -1.38
CA LEU A 13 -5.96 28.49 0.00
C LEU A 13 -7.23 29.16 0.56
N THR A 14 -8.19 29.54 -0.28
CA THR A 14 -9.44 30.19 0.16
C THR A 14 -10.57 29.23 0.49
N CYS A 15 -10.47 27.94 0.14
CA CYS A 15 -11.52 26.94 0.43
C CYS A 15 -11.36 26.22 1.79
N ALA A 16 -10.21 26.28 2.45
CA ALA A 16 -9.98 25.58 3.73
C ALA A 16 -10.50 26.33 4.96
N LEU A 17 -10.98 27.58 4.83
CA LEU A 17 -11.43 28.42 5.95
C LEU A 17 -12.96 28.49 6.15
N ALA A 18 -13.76 27.71 5.41
CA ALA A 18 -15.22 27.84 5.41
C ALA A 18 -16.02 26.63 5.94
N ILE A 19 -15.38 25.62 6.58
CA ILE A 19 -16.13 24.49 7.15
C ILE A 19 -15.79 24.34 8.63
N GLY A 20 -16.55 25.03 9.48
CA GLY A 20 -16.40 24.86 10.91
C GLY A 20 -17.33 25.72 11.76
N LEU A 21 -18.64 25.75 11.48
CA LEU A 21 -19.62 26.18 12.47
C LEU A 21 -20.92 25.40 12.26
N ASN A 22 -21.11 24.35 13.04
CA ASN A 22 -22.33 24.01 13.75
C ASN A 22 -22.27 22.60 14.32
N SER A 23 -22.22 22.47 15.64
CA SER A 23 -23.16 21.67 16.42
C SER A 23 -22.76 21.54 17.89
N CYS A 24 -23.67 21.97 18.75
CA CYS A 24 -24.05 21.52 20.09
C CYS A 24 -23.02 21.23 21.19
N LYS A 25 -23.18 22.04 22.23
CA LYS A 25 -22.97 21.99 23.68
C LYS A 25 -22.72 20.60 24.29
N GLU A 26 -21.55 20.49 24.91
CA GLU A 26 -21.37 19.94 26.26
C GLU A 26 -20.30 20.79 26.97
N GLU A 27 -20.53 21.08 28.24
CA GLU A 27 -19.71 21.98 29.07
C GLU A 27 -18.41 21.26 29.48
N GLU A 28 -17.31 21.63 28.82
CA GLU A 28 -15.97 21.46 29.40
C GLU A 28 -15.26 22.81 29.44
N SER A 29 -14.48 23.00 30.51
CA SER A 29 -13.69 24.19 30.86
C SER A 29 -13.14 24.95 29.66
N PRO A 30 -13.07 26.29 29.70
CA PRO A 30 -12.56 27.07 28.62
C PRO A 30 -11.08 26.80 28.41
N ASN A 31 -10.73 25.89 27.48
CA ASN A 31 -9.46 25.96 26.79
C ASN A 31 -9.52 27.24 25.95
N THR A 32 -8.97 28.29 26.46
CA THR A 32 -8.72 29.52 25.70
C THR A 32 -7.91 29.11 24.48
N PRO A 33 -8.37 29.42 23.23
CA PRO A 33 -7.48 29.32 22.08
C PRO A 33 -6.24 30.13 22.42
N SER A 34 -5.07 29.57 22.28
CA SER A 34 -3.83 30.30 22.42
C SER A 34 -3.87 31.44 21.38
N ASP A 35 -4.02 32.70 21.82
CA ASP A 35 -3.89 33.91 21.00
C ASP A 35 -2.44 34.11 20.50
N SER A 36 -1.61 33.07 20.59
CA SER A 36 -0.21 33.12 20.13
C SER A 36 -0.15 33.18 18.61
N ALA A 37 0.70 34.06 18.13
CA ALA A 37 1.02 34.10 16.72
C ALA A 37 1.62 32.78 16.24
N GLU A 38 1.26 32.34 15.04
CA GLU A 38 1.79 31.10 14.44
C GLU A 38 2.18 31.33 12.98
N VAL A 39 3.37 30.87 12.59
CA VAL A 39 3.82 30.87 11.20
C VAL A 39 3.59 29.48 10.60
N ILE A 40 2.79 29.41 9.55
CA ILE A 40 2.47 28.18 8.83
C ILE A 40 3.13 28.21 7.46
N PHE A 41 3.95 27.22 7.15
CA PHE A 41 4.59 27.08 5.84
C PHE A 41 3.69 26.27 4.88
N GLU A 42 3.66 26.65 3.61
CA GLU A 42 2.93 25.93 2.56
C GLU A 42 3.47 24.49 2.42
N VAL A 43 4.80 24.33 2.57
CA VAL A 43 5.47 23.02 2.56
C VAL A 43 6.35 22.88 3.81
N PRO A 44 6.20 21.81 4.58
CA PRO A 44 7.05 21.55 5.75
C PRO A 44 8.46 21.09 5.34
N ARG A 45 8.64 20.63 4.10
CA ARG A 45 9.90 20.16 3.52
C ARG A 45 10.03 20.67 2.09
N LEU A 46 11.08 21.44 1.82
CA LEU A 46 11.47 21.89 0.49
C LEU A 46 12.55 20.97 -0.06
N GLU A 47 12.38 20.52 -1.28
CA GLU A 47 13.24 19.54 -1.93
C GLU A 47 13.91 20.13 -3.16
N LEU A 48 15.24 20.09 -3.18
CA LEU A 48 16.08 20.75 -4.17
C LEU A 48 17.03 19.77 -4.84
N GLY A 49 17.39 20.06 -6.09
CA GLY A 49 18.47 19.37 -6.80
C GLY A 49 19.85 19.65 -6.19
N CYS A 50 20.87 18.94 -6.65
CA CYS A 50 22.24 19.08 -6.14
C CYS A 50 22.95 20.34 -6.63
N ASP A 51 22.49 21.01 -7.72
CA ASP A 51 23.26 22.05 -8.40
C ASP A 51 23.27 23.41 -7.68
N GLY A 52 22.49 23.54 -6.58
CA GLY A 52 22.31 24.81 -5.89
C GLY A 52 21.35 25.75 -6.65
N GLU A 53 20.59 26.56 -5.92
CA GLU A 53 19.65 27.48 -6.53
C GLU A 53 19.17 28.56 -5.57
N GLU A 54 18.54 29.63 -6.12
CA GLU A 54 17.70 30.51 -5.32
C GLU A 54 16.37 29.81 -5.02
N ALA A 55 16.08 29.61 -3.73
CA ALA A 55 14.91 28.91 -3.24
C ALA A 55 13.93 29.85 -2.56
N SER A 56 12.67 29.47 -2.48
CA SER A 56 11.62 30.24 -1.81
C SER A 56 10.60 29.32 -1.16
N VAL A 57 10.22 29.61 0.09
CA VAL A 57 9.13 28.92 0.81
C VAL A 57 8.05 29.95 1.16
N ALA A 58 6.83 29.65 0.74
CA ALA A 58 5.67 30.47 1.09
C ALA A 58 5.19 30.20 2.51
N PHE A 59 4.70 31.23 3.18
CA PHE A 59 4.15 31.14 4.53
C PHE A 59 2.91 32.01 4.71
N GLY A 60 2.10 31.66 5.72
CA GLY A 60 1.04 32.48 6.28
C GLY A 60 1.27 32.70 7.78
N ILE A 61 0.73 33.78 8.32
CA ILE A 61 0.78 34.08 9.75
C ILE A 61 -0.64 34.12 10.31
N VAL A 62 -0.90 33.30 11.31
CA VAL A 62 -2.14 33.32 12.08
C VAL A 62 -1.92 34.20 13.31
N ASN A 63 -2.88 35.04 13.65
CA ASN A 63 -2.82 36.03 14.74
C ASN A 63 -1.56 36.93 14.66
N PRO A 64 -1.41 37.72 13.58
CA PRO A 64 -0.20 38.53 13.37
C PRO A 64 -0.03 39.58 14.48
N VAL A 65 1.22 39.73 14.95
CA VAL A 65 1.59 40.70 15.96
C VAL A 65 2.10 41.98 15.27
N GLU A 66 1.58 43.12 15.68
CA GLU A 66 1.99 44.42 15.10
C GLU A 66 3.47 44.71 15.36
N ASN A 67 4.19 45.09 14.31
CA ASN A 67 5.64 45.38 14.31
C ASN A 67 6.55 44.19 14.67
N ALA A 68 6.05 42.95 14.69
CA ALA A 68 6.92 41.78 14.82
C ALA A 68 7.62 41.47 13.50
N GLU A 69 8.90 41.17 13.57
CA GLU A 69 9.72 40.74 12.44
C GLU A 69 9.84 39.23 12.41
N LEU A 70 9.88 38.64 11.21
CA LEU A 70 10.11 37.23 10.97
C LEU A 70 11.60 37.03 10.74
N VAL A 71 12.22 36.19 11.59
CA VAL A 71 13.68 36.00 11.60
C VAL A 71 14.01 34.53 11.32
N PRO A 72 14.40 34.17 10.08
CA PRO A 72 14.91 32.85 9.74
C PRO A 72 16.33 32.65 10.23
N SER A 73 16.66 31.42 10.62
CA SER A 73 18.01 31.00 11.02
C SER A 73 18.22 29.52 10.72
N VAL A 74 19.48 29.13 10.46
CA VAL A 74 19.89 27.76 10.19
C VAL A 74 21.30 27.55 10.74
N ASP A 75 21.63 26.30 11.12
CA ASP A 75 22.92 25.94 11.71
C ASP A 75 23.94 25.41 10.68
N VAL A 76 23.71 25.62 9.39
CA VAL A 76 24.59 25.19 8.31
C VAL A 76 24.94 26.37 7.41
N ASP A 77 26.08 26.31 6.74
CA ASP A 77 26.62 27.41 5.92
C ASP A 77 26.09 27.36 4.47
N TRP A 78 25.63 26.19 4.00
CA TRP A 78 25.19 26.00 2.63
C TRP A 78 23.76 26.52 2.34
N ILE A 79 23.07 27.06 3.36
CA ILE A 79 21.80 27.79 3.24
C ILE A 79 22.03 29.18 3.81
N HIS A 80 21.92 30.21 2.99
CA HIS A 80 22.28 31.58 3.40
C HIS A 80 21.47 32.64 2.67
N ASP A 81 21.77 33.92 2.91
CA ASP A 81 21.17 35.10 2.24
C ASP A 81 19.66 35.19 2.30
N PHE A 82 19.10 34.90 3.51
CA PHE A 82 17.66 34.97 3.73
C PHE A 82 17.09 36.35 3.46
N LYS A 83 16.02 36.42 2.66
CA LYS A 83 15.23 37.62 2.36
C LYS A 83 13.75 37.34 2.67
N VAL A 84 13.26 37.97 3.73
CA VAL A 84 11.84 37.87 4.09
C VAL A 84 11.04 38.82 3.22
N LYS A 85 10.05 38.27 2.51
CA LYS A 85 9.04 39.00 1.74
C LYS A 85 7.72 38.98 2.48
N LYS A 86 6.69 39.56 1.89
CA LYS A 86 5.36 39.65 2.51
C LYS A 86 4.74 38.25 2.81
N SER A 87 4.99 37.26 1.98
CA SER A 87 4.40 35.92 2.06
C SER A 87 5.35 34.79 1.69
N SER A 88 6.64 35.05 1.62
CA SER A 88 7.67 34.05 1.34
C SER A 88 9.00 34.41 1.99
N ILE A 89 9.79 33.39 2.25
CA ILE A 89 11.21 33.51 2.61
C ILE A 89 11.99 33.03 1.40
N GLU A 90 12.82 33.92 0.82
CA GLU A 90 13.78 33.60 -0.22
C GLU A 90 15.16 33.39 0.41
N PHE A 91 15.95 32.47 -0.12
CA PHE A 91 17.30 32.17 0.35
C PHE A 91 18.11 31.48 -0.75
N ILE A 92 19.43 31.44 -0.58
CA ILE A 92 20.33 30.73 -1.48
C ILE A 92 20.68 29.38 -0.86
N VAL A 93 20.72 28.35 -1.70
CA VAL A 93 21.21 27.02 -1.39
C VAL A 93 22.40 26.72 -2.28
N ASP A 94 23.55 26.48 -1.67
CA ASP A 94 24.77 26.14 -2.39
C ASP A 94 24.70 24.76 -3.02
N LYS A 95 25.52 24.53 -4.06
CA LYS A 95 25.69 23.22 -4.68
C LYS A 95 26.10 22.19 -3.61
N ASN A 96 25.45 21.02 -3.65
CA ASN A 96 25.90 19.86 -2.89
C ASN A 96 26.97 19.10 -3.70
N PRO A 97 28.24 19.20 -3.33
CA PRO A 97 29.33 18.52 -4.06
C PRO A 97 29.48 17.05 -3.63
N ASP A 98 28.80 16.63 -2.56
CA ASP A 98 29.00 15.33 -1.92
C ASP A 98 28.15 14.23 -2.57
N ALA A 99 28.62 13.00 -2.47
CA ALA A 99 27.88 11.81 -2.91
C ALA A 99 26.69 11.47 -2.00
N GLU A 100 26.55 12.17 -0.84
CA GLU A 100 25.46 12.00 0.09
C GLU A 100 24.44 13.14 -0.01
N THR A 101 23.17 12.80 0.18
CA THR A 101 22.10 13.78 0.35
C THR A 101 22.33 14.56 1.64
N ARG A 102 21.88 15.81 1.70
CA ARG A 102 21.95 16.61 2.93
C ARG A 102 20.64 17.30 3.22
N GLU A 103 20.40 17.55 4.49
CA GLU A 103 19.24 18.30 4.94
C GLU A 103 19.56 19.22 6.10
N ALA A 104 18.78 20.27 6.24
CA ALA A 104 18.88 21.18 7.37
C ALA A 104 17.50 21.74 7.74
N THR A 105 17.30 21.99 9.01
CA THR A 105 16.09 22.64 9.52
C THR A 105 16.31 24.14 9.59
N VAL A 106 15.51 24.89 8.83
CA VAL A 106 15.43 26.33 8.94
C VAL A 106 14.43 26.68 10.03
N ASN A 107 14.93 27.29 11.11
CA ASN A 107 14.11 27.78 12.21
C ASN A 107 13.67 29.20 11.92
N VAL A 108 12.44 29.52 12.20
CA VAL A 108 11.87 30.85 11.96
C VAL A 108 11.21 31.34 13.24
N ALA A 109 11.77 32.40 13.80
CA ALA A 109 11.20 33.08 14.96
C ALA A 109 10.28 34.22 14.49
N TYR A 110 9.12 34.34 15.15
CA TYR A 110 8.17 35.44 14.95
C TYR A 110 7.48 35.76 16.26
N ALA A 111 7.70 36.95 16.82
CA ALA A 111 7.29 37.31 18.17
C ALA A 111 7.78 36.24 19.20
N ASP A 112 6.85 35.63 19.95
CA ASP A 112 7.14 34.58 20.91
C ASP A 112 7.01 33.16 20.33
N SER A 113 6.67 33.03 19.02
CA SER A 113 6.51 31.73 18.36
C SER A 113 7.76 31.29 17.60
N LYS A 114 7.89 29.99 17.45
CA LYS A 114 8.93 29.35 16.65
C LYS A 114 8.28 28.32 15.75
N SER A 115 8.58 28.43 14.45
CA SER A 115 8.17 27.47 13.43
C SER A 115 9.41 27.03 12.65
N SER A 116 9.31 25.96 11.88
CA SER A 116 10.44 25.50 11.08
C SER A 116 9.97 24.79 9.81
N PHE A 117 10.85 24.73 8.83
CA PHE A 117 10.74 23.85 7.66
C PHE A 117 12.09 23.21 7.37
N VAL A 118 12.06 22.08 6.66
CA VAL A 118 13.28 21.36 6.28
C VAL A 118 13.65 21.70 4.84
N VAL A 119 14.93 21.94 4.58
CA VAL A 119 15.50 21.99 3.24
C VAL A 119 16.30 20.71 3.03
N PHE A 120 15.88 19.93 2.05
CA PHE A 120 16.57 18.72 1.62
C PHE A 120 17.23 18.97 0.27
N GLN A 121 18.46 18.53 0.11
CA GLN A 121 19.19 18.64 -1.14
C GLN A 121 19.77 17.31 -1.57
N GLN A 122 19.56 16.97 -2.86
CA GLN A 122 20.09 15.76 -3.47
C GLN A 122 21.62 15.74 -3.46
N SER A 123 22.18 14.52 -3.45
CA SER A 123 23.62 14.33 -3.70
C SER A 123 23.95 14.56 -5.18
N TYR A 124 25.20 14.86 -5.45
CA TYR A 124 25.68 15.08 -6.83
C TYR A 124 25.65 13.77 -7.65
N GLU A 125 25.86 12.62 -7.02
CA GLU A 125 26.02 11.33 -7.69
C GLU A 125 24.78 10.42 -7.64
N THR A 126 23.78 10.71 -6.81
CA THR A 126 22.55 9.90 -6.81
C THR A 126 21.64 10.25 -7.99
N PRO A 127 21.27 9.26 -8.82
CA PRO A 127 20.36 9.50 -9.94
C PRO A 127 18.93 9.83 -9.51
N PHE A 128 18.57 9.54 -8.26
CA PHE A 128 17.25 9.76 -7.69
C PHE A 128 17.34 10.28 -6.26
N ARG A 129 16.40 11.16 -5.89
CA ARG A 129 15.92 11.23 -4.53
C ARG A 129 14.71 10.30 -4.41
N LEU A 130 14.76 9.39 -3.46
CA LEU A 130 13.72 8.39 -3.22
C LEU A 130 13.22 8.51 -1.78
N GLU A 131 11.91 8.45 -1.59
CA GLU A 131 11.27 8.55 -0.29
C GLU A 131 10.22 7.46 -0.12
N VAL A 132 10.11 6.97 1.10
CA VAL A 132 8.97 6.17 1.57
C VAL A 132 8.01 7.10 2.29
N VAL A 133 6.73 7.04 1.92
CA VAL A 133 5.67 7.82 2.59
C VAL A 133 5.26 7.07 3.86
N GLU A 134 5.85 7.42 4.98
CA GLU A 134 5.75 6.69 6.26
C GLU A 134 4.30 6.39 6.70
N GLU A 135 3.40 7.37 6.58
CA GLU A 135 1.99 7.23 6.92
C GLU A 135 1.23 6.25 6.01
N SER A 136 1.79 5.93 4.84
CA SER A 136 1.20 4.99 3.89
C SER A 136 1.57 3.53 4.14
N ILE A 137 2.55 3.28 5.03
CA ILE A 137 3.00 1.92 5.33
C ILE A 137 1.89 1.16 6.04
N THR A 138 1.52 0.03 5.45
CA THR A 138 0.56 -0.92 6.02
C THR A 138 1.22 -2.27 6.31
N GLU A 139 0.44 -3.29 6.58
CA GLU A 139 0.91 -4.67 6.72
C GLU A 139 1.43 -5.24 5.38
N THR A 140 0.88 -4.78 4.24
CA THR A 140 1.13 -5.40 2.92
C THR A 140 1.40 -4.40 1.80
N SER A 141 1.50 -3.10 2.11
CA SER A 141 1.74 -2.06 1.10
C SER A 141 2.48 -0.86 1.66
N ALA A 142 3.10 -0.10 0.78
CA ALA A 142 3.69 1.21 1.07
C ALA A 142 3.62 2.09 -0.19
N ARG A 143 3.78 3.41 -0.03
CA ARG A 143 3.90 4.35 -1.15
C ARG A 143 5.30 4.95 -1.20
N PHE A 144 5.78 5.15 -2.42
CA PHE A 144 7.11 5.68 -2.68
C PHE A 144 7.01 6.93 -3.56
N ARG A 145 7.83 7.92 -3.25
CA ARG A 145 8.05 9.08 -4.11
C ARG A 145 9.45 9.01 -4.69
N ALA A 146 9.56 9.18 -5.99
CA ALA A 146 10.83 9.24 -6.70
C ALA A 146 10.94 10.56 -7.47
N PHE A 147 12.11 11.18 -7.36
CA PHE A 147 12.46 12.45 -8.00
C PHE A 147 13.75 12.22 -8.78
N PRO A 148 13.66 11.83 -10.06
CA PRO A 148 14.84 11.63 -10.89
C PRO A 148 15.58 12.96 -11.12
N LYS A 149 16.91 12.93 -11.06
CA LYS A 149 17.77 14.09 -11.37
C LYS A 149 17.55 14.56 -12.81
N ASP A 150 17.47 13.62 -13.75
CA ASP A 150 17.03 13.88 -15.12
C ASP A 150 15.54 13.58 -15.22
N GLY A 151 14.71 14.63 -15.28
CA GLY A 151 13.26 14.51 -15.39
C GLY A 151 12.75 13.84 -16.67
N GLN A 152 13.63 13.52 -17.63
CA GLN A 152 13.29 12.76 -18.85
C GLN A 152 13.77 11.31 -18.79
N MET A 153 14.52 10.91 -17.75
CA MET A 153 14.99 9.55 -17.59
C MET A 153 13.82 8.60 -17.30
N PRO A 154 13.62 7.57 -18.13
CA PRO A 154 12.69 6.50 -17.79
C PRO A 154 13.27 5.64 -16.67
N TYR A 155 12.43 5.24 -15.71
CA TYR A 155 12.90 4.49 -14.55
C TYR A 155 11.85 3.51 -14.02
N LEU A 156 12.33 2.47 -13.35
CA LEU A 156 11.54 1.53 -12.56
C LEU A 156 11.55 2.00 -11.09
N LEU A 157 10.37 2.03 -10.47
CA LEU A 157 10.17 2.26 -9.04
C LEU A 157 9.46 1.05 -8.45
N SER A 158 10.08 0.39 -7.46
CA SER A 158 9.52 -0.82 -6.85
C SER A 158 10.12 -1.05 -5.46
N SER A 159 9.96 -2.27 -4.93
CA SER A 159 10.54 -2.70 -3.66
C SER A 159 11.10 -4.13 -3.75
N ILE A 160 12.02 -4.43 -2.87
CA ILE A 160 12.61 -5.77 -2.69
C ILE A 160 12.70 -6.07 -1.20
N GLU A 161 12.42 -7.31 -0.79
CA GLU A 161 12.63 -7.76 0.59
C GLU A 161 14.12 -7.66 0.94
N ALA A 162 14.44 -7.08 2.10
CA ALA A 162 15.82 -6.80 2.50
C ALA A 162 16.69 -8.08 2.52
N SER A 163 16.13 -9.19 3.00
CA SER A 163 16.80 -10.48 3.01
C SER A 163 17.23 -10.96 1.62
N TYR A 164 16.45 -10.68 0.57
CA TYR A 164 16.81 -11.01 -0.81
C TYR A 164 17.91 -10.10 -1.33
N LYS A 165 17.80 -8.79 -1.10
CA LYS A 165 18.83 -7.84 -1.51
C LYS A 165 20.18 -8.16 -0.86
N ASP A 166 20.17 -8.47 0.43
CA ASP A 166 21.38 -8.81 1.19
C ASP A 166 22.00 -10.15 0.71
N MET A 167 21.17 -11.13 0.36
CA MET A 167 21.63 -12.40 -0.20
C MET A 167 22.26 -12.23 -1.58
N LEU A 168 21.70 -11.37 -2.44
CA LEU A 168 22.21 -11.12 -3.80
C LEU A 168 23.47 -10.25 -3.78
N GLY A 169 23.56 -9.31 -2.85
CA GLY A 169 24.72 -8.45 -2.58
C GLY A 169 25.02 -7.41 -3.65
N ASP A 170 25.18 -7.82 -4.89
CA ASP A 170 25.57 -6.98 -6.03
C ASP A 170 24.34 -6.41 -6.76
N ASP A 171 24.37 -5.11 -7.09
CA ASP A 171 23.25 -4.41 -7.75
C ASP A 171 23.00 -4.87 -9.20
N ASP A 172 24.03 -5.35 -9.91
CA ASP A 172 23.85 -5.92 -11.23
C ASP A 172 23.09 -7.25 -11.14
N VAL A 173 23.39 -8.07 -10.12
CA VAL A 173 22.66 -9.33 -9.85
C VAL A 173 21.22 -9.05 -9.46
N VAL A 174 20.95 -8.02 -8.63
CA VAL A 174 19.59 -7.60 -8.28
C VAL A 174 18.83 -7.17 -9.52
N PHE A 175 19.43 -6.33 -10.35
CA PHE A 175 18.79 -5.85 -11.59
C PHE A 175 18.49 -6.98 -12.57
N ASP A 176 19.45 -7.87 -12.79
CA ASP A 176 19.29 -9.02 -13.69
C ASP A 176 18.18 -9.98 -13.22
N MET A 177 18.06 -10.21 -11.91
CA MET A 177 16.96 -10.99 -11.32
C MET A 177 15.59 -10.33 -11.62
N ILE A 178 15.46 -9.03 -11.40
CA ILE A 178 14.22 -8.28 -11.66
C ILE A 178 13.86 -8.37 -13.15
N LEU A 179 14.84 -8.13 -14.01
CA LEU A 179 14.65 -8.18 -15.46
C LEU A 179 14.25 -9.57 -15.94
N THR A 180 14.89 -10.63 -15.41
CA THR A 180 14.56 -12.02 -15.72
C THR A 180 13.11 -12.33 -15.35
N ASN A 181 12.64 -11.93 -14.17
CA ASN A 181 11.25 -12.13 -13.75
C ASN A 181 10.26 -11.45 -14.70
N PHE A 182 10.56 -10.22 -15.16
CA PHE A 182 9.72 -9.52 -16.14
C PHE A 182 9.72 -10.24 -17.50
N GLN A 183 10.87 -10.72 -17.97
CA GLN A 183 10.99 -11.46 -19.23
C GLN A 183 10.23 -12.79 -19.19
N GLU A 184 10.35 -13.54 -18.10
CA GLU A 184 9.62 -14.80 -17.90
C GLU A 184 8.10 -14.55 -17.87
N THR A 185 7.64 -13.53 -17.15
CA THR A 185 6.22 -13.16 -17.08
C THR A 185 5.69 -12.73 -18.46
N ALA A 186 6.42 -11.87 -19.18
CA ALA A 186 6.06 -11.44 -20.54
C ALA A 186 5.98 -12.64 -21.48
N SER A 187 6.96 -13.57 -21.39
CA SER A 187 6.98 -14.80 -22.20
C SER A 187 5.80 -15.71 -21.89
N ALA A 188 5.41 -15.86 -20.63
CA ALA A 188 4.23 -16.63 -20.21
C ALA A 188 2.92 -16.01 -20.74
N MET A 189 2.88 -14.69 -20.90
CA MET A 189 1.77 -13.95 -21.51
C MET A 189 1.84 -13.91 -23.06
N ASN A 190 2.91 -14.43 -23.65
CA ASN A 190 3.19 -14.40 -25.09
C ASN A 190 3.25 -12.98 -25.68
N ILE A 191 3.84 -12.04 -24.95
CA ILE A 191 4.07 -10.65 -25.36
C ILE A 191 5.54 -10.27 -25.22
N SER A 192 5.97 -9.16 -25.83
CA SER A 192 7.33 -8.65 -25.66
C SER A 192 7.54 -8.04 -24.26
N LEU A 193 8.78 -8.00 -23.78
CA LEU A 193 9.14 -7.27 -22.55
C LEU A 193 8.65 -5.82 -22.59
N SER A 194 8.87 -5.13 -23.71
CA SER A 194 8.45 -3.73 -23.86
C SER A 194 6.94 -3.55 -23.75
N ASP A 195 6.17 -4.48 -24.32
CA ASP A 195 4.70 -4.43 -24.22
C ASP A 195 4.25 -4.75 -22.79
N PHE A 196 4.90 -5.72 -22.13
CA PHE A 196 4.64 -6.03 -20.74
C PHE A 196 4.88 -4.83 -19.82
N LEU A 197 6.03 -4.16 -19.96
CA LEU A 197 6.38 -2.98 -19.17
C LEU A 197 5.40 -1.82 -19.38
N LYS A 198 4.95 -1.59 -20.62
CA LYS A 198 3.96 -0.57 -20.96
C LYS A 198 2.56 -0.90 -20.44
N LEU A 199 2.11 -2.14 -20.64
CA LEU A 199 0.79 -2.61 -20.23
C LEU A 199 0.58 -2.47 -18.71
N ASN A 200 1.65 -2.72 -17.94
CA ASN A 200 1.62 -2.66 -16.49
C ASN A 200 2.07 -1.29 -15.91
N ASN A 201 2.37 -0.31 -16.77
CA ASN A 201 2.87 1.02 -16.36
C ASN A 201 4.07 0.95 -15.41
N LEU A 202 5.01 0.01 -15.65
CA LEU A 202 6.14 -0.22 -14.75
C LEU A 202 7.27 0.80 -14.91
N ILE A 203 7.30 1.50 -16.05
CA ILE A 203 8.29 2.53 -16.33
C ILE A 203 7.67 3.91 -16.16
N LEU A 204 8.23 4.68 -15.27
CA LEU A 204 7.84 6.05 -14.96
C LEU A 204 8.79 7.05 -15.63
N VAL A 205 8.34 8.29 -15.81
CA VAL A 205 9.14 9.44 -16.30
C VAL A 205 8.75 10.68 -15.51
N GLY A 206 9.72 11.46 -15.06
CA GLY A 206 9.49 12.64 -14.22
C GLY A 206 9.21 12.30 -12.76
N ASN A 207 8.84 13.28 -11.98
CA ASN A 207 8.52 13.09 -10.57
C ASN A 207 7.24 12.31 -10.39
N THR A 208 7.19 11.45 -9.39
CA THR A 208 5.93 10.84 -8.94
C THR A 208 4.97 11.91 -8.41
N SER A 209 3.69 11.55 -8.28
CA SER A 209 2.69 12.40 -7.64
C SER A 209 3.02 12.67 -6.16
N GLU A 210 2.41 13.71 -5.57
CA GLU A 210 2.55 14.02 -4.13
C GLU A 210 2.12 12.85 -3.23
N ASN A 211 1.17 12.04 -3.68
CA ASN A 211 0.72 10.84 -2.96
C ASN A 211 1.68 9.65 -3.11
N GLY A 212 2.64 9.72 -4.01
CA GLY A 212 3.55 8.62 -4.34
C GLY A 212 2.87 7.46 -5.08
N GLU A 213 3.70 6.57 -5.62
CA GLU A 213 3.26 5.33 -6.26
C GLU A 213 3.10 4.22 -5.21
N ILE A 214 2.05 3.43 -5.35
CA ILE A 214 1.76 2.35 -4.39
C ILE A 214 2.45 1.05 -4.80
N SER A 215 3.20 0.47 -3.86
CA SER A 215 3.73 -0.90 -3.95
C SER A 215 2.91 -1.83 -3.04
N ARG A 216 2.57 -3.02 -3.52
CA ARG A 216 1.70 -3.98 -2.85
C ARG A 216 2.31 -5.38 -2.81
N GLY A 217 1.70 -6.28 -2.02
CA GLY A 217 2.10 -7.68 -1.94
C GLY A 217 3.28 -7.92 -0.99
N HIS A 218 3.57 -6.96 -0.12
CA HIS A 218 4.56 -7.14 0.93
C HIS A 218 4.07 -8.16 1.98
N LYS A 219 5.01 -8.79 2.67
CA LYS A 219 4.74 -9.60 3.86
C LYS A 219 4.63 -8.65 5.06
N PRO A 220 3.74 -8.93 6.03
CA PRO A 220 3.71 -8.18 7.29
C PRO A 220 5.00 -8.34 8.09
N ASP A 221 5.28 -7.35 8.96
CA ASP A 221 6.40 -7.37 9.92
C ASP A 221 7.75 -7.75 9.27
N THR A 222 8.02 -7.13 8.12
CA THR A 222 9.15 -7.52 7.26
C THR A 222 9.90 -6.28 6.76
N ASP A 223 11.23 -6.38 6.77
CA ASP A 223 12.13 -5.37 6.24
C ASP A 223 12.19 -5.40 4.71
N TYR A 224 12.09 -4.23 4.10
CA TYR A 224 12.16 -4.02 2.66
C TYR A 224 13.07 -2.83 2.33
N TYR A 225 13.54 -2.81 1.09
CA TYR A 225 14.04 -1.62 0.43
C TYR A 225 13.07 -1.18 -0.67
N ALA A 226 12.59 0.06 -0.60
CA ALA A 226 12.11 0.76 -1.78
C ALA A 226 13.31 1.03 -2.69
N PHE A 227 13.17 0.90 -4.00
CA PHE A 227 14.27 1.20 -4.92
C PHE A 227 13.78 1.90 -6.18
N ALA A 228 14.66 2.75 -6.74
CA ALA A 228 14.48 3.37 -8.03
C ALA A 228 15.75 3.13 -8.89
N VAL A 229 15.56 2.81 -10.17
CA VAL A 229 16.65 2.57 -11.13
C VAL A 229 16.25 3.05 -12.52
N GLY A 230 17.14 3.78 -13.18
CA GLY A 230 16.95 4.16 -14.58
C GLY A 230 16.88 2.89 -15.44
N MET A 231 15.78 2.74 -16.20
CA MET A 231 15.56 1.58 -17.05
C MET A 231 14.72 1.95 -18.27
N THR A 232 15.19 1.57 -19.44
CA THR A 232 14.47 1.74 -20.70
C THR A 232 13.41 0.66 -20.90
N TYR A 233 12.48 0.85 -21.85
CA TYR A 233 11.43 -0.12 -22.17
C TYR A 233 11.94 -1.44 -22.79
N ASP A 234 13.18 -1.49 -23.26
CA ASP A 234 13.86 -2.72 -23.70
C ASP A 234 14.65 -3.41 -22.60
N GLY A 235 14.55 -2.91 -21.34
CA GLY A 235 15.15 -3.51 -20.17
C GLY A 235 16.60 -3.13 -19.93
N LYS A 236 17.11 -2.06 -20.57
CA LYS A 236 18.50 -1.62 -20.36
C LYS A 236 18.57 -0.73 -19.12
N ARG A 237 19.45 -1.05 -18.18
CA ARG A 237 19.81 -0.21 -17.03
C ARG A 237 20.52 1.06 -17.49
N THR A 238 20.14 2.22 -16.96
CA THR A 238 20.69 3.54 -17.34
C THR A 238 21.23 4.33 -16.15
N SER A 239 21.06 3.85 -14.92
CA SER A 239 21.59 4.49 -13.71
C SER A 239 21.95 3.47 -12.64
N ASP A 240 22.60 3.92 -11.58
CA ASP A 240 22.72 3.15 -10.35
C ASP A 240 21.36 2.97 -9.68
N ILE A 241 21.23 1.95 -8.83
CA ILE A 241 20.04 1.71 -8.04
C ILE A 241 20.14 2.52 -6.74
N VAL A 242 19.08 3.25 -6.43
CA VAL A 242 18.95 3.95 -5.15
C VAL A 242 17.98 3.21 -4.27
N TYR A 243 18.35 2.98 -3.00
CA TYR A 243 17.55 2.22 -2.03
C TYR A 243 17.18 3.10 -0.83
N VAL A 244 15.96 2.92 -0.32
CA VAL A 244 15.50 3.46 0.97
C VAL A 244 14.87 2.33 1.78
N PRO A 245 15.35 2.04 2.99
CA PRO A 245 14.78 0.99 3.82
C PRO A 245 13.41 1.39 4.37
N PHE A 246 12.54 0.41 4.56
CA PHE A 246 11.30 0.54 5.31
C PHE A 246 10.89 -0.80 5.92
N HIS A 247 10.01 -0.74 6.92
CA HIS A 247 9.48 -1.92 7.60
C HIS A 247 7.96 -1.92 7.50
N THR A 248 7.36 -3.03 7.07
CA THR A 248 5.90 -3.18 7.02
C THR A 248 5.34 -3.38 8.42
N LYS A 249 4.12 -2.91 8.66
CA LYS A 249 3.47 -3.06 9.96
C LYS A 249 3.18 -4.53 10.27
N PRO A 250 3.29 -4.96 11.54
CA PRO A 250 2.82 -6.27 11.95
C PRO A 250 1.29 -6.36 11.88
N VAL A 251 0.77 -7.58 11.71
CA VAL A 251 -0.68 -7.81 11.79
C VAL A 251 -1.15 -7.56 13.22
N THR A 252 -2.11 -6.67 13.39
CA THR A 252 -2.72 -6.43 14.69
C THR A 252 -3.70 -7.55 15.00
N GLY A 253 -3.37 -8.39 15.98
CA GLY A 253 -4.24 -9.46 16.46
C GLY A 253 -5.53 -8.92 17.10
N VAL A 254 -6.64 -9.57 16.85
CA VAL A 254 -7.96 -9.27 17.43
C VAL A 254 -8.43 -10.48 18.25
N ASP A 255 -8.76 -10.25 19.51
CA ASP A 255 -9.41 -11.26 20.35
C ASP A 255 -10.88 -11.43 19.87
N GLN A 256 -11.04 -12.31 18.87
CA GLN A 256 -12.30 -12.59 18.19
C GLN A 256 -12.54 -14.10 18.21
N THR A 257 -13.68 -14.50 18.72
CA THR A 257 -14.12 -15.91 18.78
C THR A 257 -15.36 -16.11 17.93
N PHE A 258 -15.61 -17.37 17.54
CA PHE A 258 -16.70 -17.73 16.65
C PHE A 258 -17.51 -18.89 17.19
N ASP A 259 -18.83 -18.77 17.10
CA ASP A 259 -19.75 -19.90 17.25
C ASP A 259 -20.11 -20.41 15.85
N ILE A 260 -19.75 -21.67 15.56
CA ILE A 260 -19.94 -22.30 14.25
C ILE A 260 -20.98 -23.40 14.37
N SER A 261 -22.12 -23.26 13.72
CA SER A 261 -23.14 -24.26 13.56
C SER A 261 -23.17 -24.82 12.13
N VAL A 262 -23.29 -26.13 11.98
CA VAL A 262 -23.32 -26.79 10.67
C VAL A 262 -24.53 -27.70 10.61
N THR A 263 -25.38 -27.50 9.61
CA THR A 263 -26.53 -28.40 9.31
C THR A 263 -26.31 -29.02 7.94
N VAL A 264 -26.14 -30.34 7.91
CA VAL A 264 -25.92 -31.14 6.70
C VAL A 264 -27.23 -31.58 6.09
N ASN A 265 -27.39 -31.43 4.78
CA ASN A 265 -28.52 -31.91 4.01
C ASN A 265 -28.06 -32.57 2.72
N GLY A 266 -27.84 -33.88 2.71
CA GLY A 266 -27.27 -34.59 1.57
C GLY A 266 -25.89 -34.07 1.20
N LEU A 267 -25.73 -33.62 -0.06
CA LEU A 267 -24.49 -33.05 -0.59
C LEU A 267 -24.41 -31.53 -0.40
N SER A 268 -25.16 -30.97 0.52
CA SER A 268 -25.07 -29.56 0.92
C SER A 268 -24.91 -29.41 2.43
N ALA A 269 -24.34 -28.31 2.86
CA ALA A 269 -24.23 -27.94 4.28
C ALA A 269 -24.52 -26.46 4.45
N THR A 270 -25.38 -26.13 5.40
CA THR A 270 -25.62 -24.76 5.85
C THR A 270 -24.68 -24.46 7.01
N LEU A 271 -23.85 -23.45 6.82
CA LEU A 271 -22.95 -22.92 7.81
C LEU A 271 -23.58 -21.66 8.40
N ASP A 272 -23.75 -21.63 9.72
CA ASP A 272 -24.23 -20.47 10.47
C ASP A 272 -23.14 -20.07 11.45
N VAL A 273 -22.62 -18.83 11.31
CA VAL A 273 -21.46 -18.38 12.04
C VAL A 273 -21.75 -17.03 12.70
N THR A 274 -21.53 -17.00 14.02
CA THR A 274 -21.63 -15.78 14.82
C THR A 274 -20.27 -15.42 15.41
N SER A 275 -19.84 -14.17 15.18
CA SER A 275 -18.62 -13.60 15.72
C SER A 275 -18.87 -12.87 17.03
N SER A 276 -17.95 -12.96 17.99
CA SER A 276 -17.95 -12.14 19.21
C SER A 276 -17.67 -10.65 18.94
N LYS A 277 -17.06 -10.30 17.80
CA LYS A 277 -16.81 -8.92 17.34
C LYS A 277 -17.77 -8.57 16.20
N LYS A 278 -18.33 -7.35 16.26
CA LYS A 278 -19.26 -6.83 15.24
C LYS A 278 -18.59 -5.88 14.25
N ASP A 279 -17.39 -5.44 14.55
CA ASP A 279 -16.62 -4.41 13.85
C ASP A 279 -15.31 -4.93 13.22
N ASN A 280 -14.96 -6.21 13.40
CA ASN A 280 -13.88 -6.86 12.68
C ASN A 280 -14.44 -7.85 11.65
N TYR A 281 -13.91 -7.77 10.43
CA TYR A 281 -14.30 -8.68 9.34
C TYR A 281 -13.85 -10.10 9.65
N PHE A 282 -14.62 -11.07 9.18
CA PHE A 282 -14.21 -12.47 9.22
C PHE A 282 -14.56 -13.21 7.94
N LEU A 283 -13.69 -14.15 7.60
CA LEU A 283 -13.89 -15.09 6.51
C LEU A 283 -14.37 -16.41 7.11
N TYR A 284 -15.37 -17.03 6.48
CA TYR A 284 -15.85 -18.36 6.88
C TYR A 284 -16.20 -19.22 5.67
N GLY A 285 -16.18 -20.52 5.87
CA GLY A 285 -16.49 -21.48 4.82
C GLY A 285 -16.25 -22.91 5.25
N CYS A 286 -16.11 -23.81 4.28
CA CYS A 286 -15.62 -25.16 4.55
C CYS A 286 -14.64 -25.63 3.47
N ILE A 287 -13.73 -26.53 3.87
CA ILE A 287 -12.70 -27.11 2.99
C ILE A 287 -12.69 -28.63 3.23
N ALA A 288 -12.62 -29.42 2.15
CA ALA A 288 -12.52 -30.85 2.24
C ALA A 288 -11.20 -31.29 2.88
N ASP A 289 -11.23 -32.21 3.81
CA ASP A 289 -10.03 -32.77 4.44
C ASP A 289 -9.12 -33.49 3.42
N SER A 290 -9.73 -34.11 2.41
CA SER A 290 -9.01 -34.71 1.27
C SER A 290 -8.17 -33.69 0.51
N GLN A 291 -8.65 -32.45 0.36
CA GLN A 291 -7.93 -31.37 -0.32
C GLN A 291 -6.71 -30.93 0.50
N LEU A 292 -6.87 -30.75 1.81
CA LEU A 292 -5.74 -30.39 2.71
C LEU A 292 -4.65 -31.45 2.68
N LYS A 293 -5.05 -32.73 2.74
CA LYS A 293 -4.12 -33.86 2.68
C LYS A 293 -3.39 -33.96 1.34
N LYS A 294 -4.12 -33.76 0.23
CA LYS A 294 -3.54 -33.79 -1.12
C LYS A 294 -2.51 -32.67 -1.31
N GLU A 295 -2.77 -31.49 -0.79
CA GLU A 295 -1.88 -30.33 -0.90
C GLU A 295 -0.78 -30.34 0.17
N GLY A 296 -0.89 -31.13 1.22
CA GLY A 296 0.09 -31.20 2.32
C GLY A 296 0.15 -29.92 3.16
N VAL A 297 -0.99 -29.22 3.30
CA VAL A 297 -1.09 -27.94 4.02
C VAL A 297 -2.05 -28.03 5.19
N THR A 298 -1.88 -27.17 6.19
CA THR A 298 -2.84 -26.99 7.27
C THR A 298 -4.08 -26.21 6.78
N LEU A 299 -5.17 -26.28 7.54
CA LEU A 299 -6.39 -25.51 7.26
C LEU A 299 -6.07 -24.00 7.25
N GLU A 300 -5.30 -23.51 8.22
CA GLU A 300 -4.90 -22.10 8.32
C GLU A 300 -4.05 -21.65 7.13
N GLN A 301 -3.04 -22.43 6.72
CA GLN A 301 -2.23 -22.15 5.54
C GLN A 301 -3.08 -22.08 4.27
N LYS A 302 -4.08 -22.98 4.13
CA LYS A 302 -4.99 -22.99 2.99
C LYS A 302 -5.85 -21.75 2.95
N ILE A 303 -6.40 -21.30 4.08
CA ILE A 303 -7.25 -20.12 4.18
C ILE A 303 -6.43 -18.85 3.92
N SER A 304 -5.24 -18.76 4.52
CA SER A 304 -4.31 -17.62 4.31
C SER A 304 -3.95 -17.47 2.83
N LYS A 305 -3.61 -18.60 2.17
CA LYS A 305 -3.35 -18.61 0.74
C LYS A 305 -4.56 -18.18 -0.09
N LEU A 306 -5.75 -18.70 0.23
CA LEU A 306 -6.97 -18.35 -0.48
C LEU A 306 -7.27 -16.86 -0.41
N MET A 307 -7.07 -16.22 0.75
CA MET A 307 -7.25 -14.78 0.89
C MET A 307 -6.17 -14.01 0.11
N ALA A 308 -4.91 -14.42 0.16
CA ALA A 308 -3.82 -13.81 -0.59
C ALA A 308 -4.04 -13.89 -2.12
N ASP A 309 -4.50 -15.05 -2.62
CA ASP A 309 -4.83 -15.25 -4.03
C ASP A 309 -5.99 -14.33 -4.45
N ASN A 310 -7.04 -14.20 -3.63
CA ASN A 310 -8.19 -13.34 -3.90
C ASN A 310 -7.79 -11.85 -3.93
N ILE A 311 -6.93 -11.41 -3.02
CA ILE A 311 -6.39 -10.04 -3.01
C ILE A 311 -5.56 -9.78 -4.26
N SER A 312 -4.65 -10.70 -4.60
CA SER A 312 -3.83 -10.61 -5.81
C SER A 312 -4.69 -10.55 -7.08
N TYR A 313 -5.76 -11.34 -7.12
CA TYR A 313 -6.73 -11.31 -8.23
C TYR A 313 -7.49 -9.97 -8.27
N GLY A 314 -7.92 -9.45 -7.12
CA GLY A 314 -8.57 -8.13 -7.01
C GLY A 314 -7.70 -7.00 -7.56
N TYR A 315 -6.40 -7.02 -7.30
CA TYR A 315 -5.46 -6.04 -7.85
C TYR A 315 -5.42 -6.00 -9.38
N LEU A 316 -5.64 -7.13 -10.06
CA LEU A 316 -5.73 -7.17 -11.53
C LEU A 316 -6.93 -6.39 -12.08
N PHE A 317 -7.97 -6.19 -11.27
CA PHE A 317 -9.16 -5.39 -11.58
C PHE A 317 -9.14 -3.98 -10.97
N GLY A 318 -8.00 -3.56 -10.42
CA GLY A 318 -7.84 -2.24 -9.81
C GLY A 318 -8.48 -2.08 -8.43
N LEU A 319 -8.94 -3.19 -7.81
CA LEU A 319 -9.48 -3.16 -6.45
C LEU A 319 -8.35 -3.04 -5.42
N THR A 320 -8.65 -2.40 -4.30
CA THR A 320 -7.77 -2.38 -3.13
C THR A 320 -7.99 -3.62 -2.25
N SER A 321 -7.05 -3.93 -1.34
CA SER A 321 -7.22 -5.08 -0.42
C SER A 321 -8.48 -4.95 0.44
N ASP A 322 -8.79 -3.74 0.93
CA ASP A 322 -9.96 -3.50 1.76
C ASP A 322 -11.28 -3.66 0.98
N GLU A 323 -11.32 -3.32 -0.30
CA GLU A 323 -12.48 -3.59 -1.17
C GLU A 323 -12.70 -5.09 -1.37
N VAL A 324 -11.62 -5.87 -1.58
CA VAL A 324 -11.70 -7.32 -1.68
C VAL A 324 -12.17 -7.94 -0.37
N VAL A 325 -11.61 -7.52 0.77
CA VAL A 325 -12.03 -8.01 2.10
C VAL A 325 -13.50 -7.70 2.35
N LYS A 326 -13.96 -6.47 2.09
CA LYS A 326 -15.37 -6.07 2.25
C LYS A 326 -16.33 -6.85 1.34
N ALA A 327 -15.86 -7.30 0.17
CA ALA A 327 -16.66 -8.09 -0.76
C ALA A 327 -16.76 -9.58 -0.38
N GLN A 328 -15.76 -10.13 0.32
CA GLN A 328 -15.65 -11.56 0.59
C GLN A 328 -15.83 -11.95 2.06
N CYS A 329 -15.63 -11.00 2.96
CA CYS A 329 -15.74 -11.19 4.40
C CYS A 329 -17.01 -10.52 4.94
N VAL A 330 -17.44 -10.92 6.09
CA VAL A 330 -18.69 -10.45 6.71
C VAL A 330 -18.42 -9.90 8.12
N LEU A 331 -19.42 -9.23 8.70
CA LEU A 331 -19.36 -8.67 10.05
C LEU A 331 -20.43 -9.30 10.94
N GLY A 332 -20.07 -9.56 12.16
CA GLY A 332 -21.00 -9.99 13.23
C GLY A 332 -21.58 -11.37 13.04
N HIS A 333 -22.57 -11.56 12.18
CA HIS A 333 -23.24 -12.86 11.93
C HIS A 333 -23.57 -13.03 10.45
N ASP A 334 -23.39 -14.25 9.95
CA ASP A 334 -23.84 -14.60 8.61
C ASP A 334 -24.13 -16.11 8.50
N GLN A 335 -24.96 -16.45 7.50
CA GLN A 335 -25.35 -17.81 7.20
C GLN A 335 -25.28 -18.05 5.69
N LYS A 336 -24.66 -19.15 5.28
CA LYS A 336 -24.66 -19.58 3.86
C LYS A 336 -24.78 -21.07 3.71
N THR A 337 -25.36 -21.51 2.60
CA THR A 337 -25.37 -22.89 2.18
C THR A 337 -24.28 -23.14 1.14
N VAL A 338 -23.51 -24.21 1.36
CA VAL A 338 -22.50 -24.71 0.43
C VAL A 338 -23.04 -25.96 -0.19
N ASP A 339 -23.17 -25.95 -1.52
CA ASP A 339 -23.68 -27.06 -2.32
C ASP A 339 -22.53 -27.79 -3.04
N GLY A 340 -22.83 -29.02 -3.51
CA GLY A 340 -21.90 -29.78 -4.34
C GLY A 340 -20.76 -30.42 -3.53
N LEU A 341 -21.00 -30.73 -2.28
CA LEU A 341 -20.05 -31.48 -1.47
C LEU A 341 -19.88 -32.92 -2.00
N ASP A 342 -18.66 -33.46 -1.87
CA ASP A 342 -18.42 -34.86 -2.13
C ASP A 342 -19.21 -35.71 -1.11
N GLY A 343 -19.77 -36.86 -1.54
CA GLY A 343 -20.54 -37.70 -0.65
C GLY A 343 -19.68 -38.46 0.37
N ASP A 344 -20.21 -38.65 1.58
CA ASP A 344 -19.53 -39.31 2.70
C ASP A 344 -18.11 -38.77 2.99
N ALA A 345 -17.87 -37.49 2.70
CA ALA A 345 -16.57 -36.85 2.81
C ALA A 345 -16.47 -35.99 4.07
N LEU A 346 -15.29 -35.98 4.68
CA LEU A 346 -14.96 -35.16 5.82
C LEU A 346 -14.60 -33.71 5.36
N TYR A 347 -15.22 -32.72 5.99
CA TYR A 347 -15.01 -31.30 5.79
C TYR A 347 -14.66 -30.62 7.11
N TRP A 348 -13.93 -29.51 6.98
CA TRP A 348 -13.66 -28.56 8.06
C TRP A 348 -14.41 -27.26 7.78
N ALA A 349 -15.50 -26.99 8.53
CA ALA A 349 -16.08 -25.67 8.62
C ALA A 349 -15.12 -24.78 9.42
N TYR A 350 -14.92 -23.54 8.99
CA TYR A 350 -13.99 -22.61 9.62
C TYR A 350 -14.53 -21.19 9.68
N ALA A 351 -14.01 -20.41 10.64
CA ALA A 351 -14.15 -18.95 10.72
C ALA A 351 -12.90 -18.34 11.32
N VAL A 352 -12.45 -17.22 10.76
CA VAL A 352 -11.24 -16.51 11.18
C VAL A 352 -11.37 -15.02 10.89
N GLY A 353 -10.90 -14.17 11.81
CA GLY A 353 -10.84 -12.73 11.63
C GLY A 353 -9.84 -12.35 10.54
N VAL A 354 -10.16 -11.29 9.80
CA VAL A 354 -9.35 -10.80 8.68
C VAL A 354 -9.21 -9.28 8.78
N SER A 355 -7.97 -8.78 8.72
CA SER A 355 -7.67 -7.35 8.63
C SER A 355 -8.03 -6.79 7.25
N LEU A 356 -8.15 -5.47 7.11
CA LEU A 356 -8.44 -4.83 5.81
C LEU A 356 -7.31 -5.00 4.78
N SER A 357 -6.12 -5.43 5.21
CA SER A 357 -5.04 -5.82 4.31
C SER A 357 -5.14 -7.28 3.84
N GLY A 358 -6.13 -8.04 4.33
CA GLY A 358 -6.36 -9.44 3.98
C GLY A 358 -5.56 -10.45 4.79
N GLN A 359 -4.94 -10.03 5.88
CA GLN A 359 -4.21 -10.92 6.76
C GLN A 359 -5.13 -11.52 7.82
N LEU A 360 -4.92 -12.80 8.16
CA LEU A 360 -5.64 -13.42 9.26
C LEU A 360 -5.22 -12.74 10.58
N ASN A 361 -6.17 -12.26 11.36
CA ASN A 361 -5.91 -11.44 12.55
C ASN A 361 -6.59 -11.92 13.83
N SER A 362 -7.17 -13.14 13.83
CA SER A 362 -7.66 -13.82 15.02
C SER A 362 -7.23 -15.29 15.04
N GLU A 363 -7.47 -15.98 16.14
CA GLU A 363 -7.40 -17.43 16.15
C GLU A 363 -8.42 -18.04 15.19
N LEU A 364 -8.02 -19.14 14.54
CA LEU A 364 -8.87 -19.91 13.63
C LEU A 364 -9.81 -20.82 14.44
N ALA A 365 -11.11 -20.58 14.36
CA ALA A 365 -12.11 -21.53 14.83
C ALA A 365 -12.43 -22.54 13.72
N SER A 366 -12.56 -23.82 14.08
CA SER A 366 -12.94 -24.87 13.14
C SER A 366 -13.80 -25.94 13.75
N LYS A 367 -14.64 -26.56 12.92
CA LYS A 367 -15.54 -27.68 13.30
C LYS A 367 -15.61 -28.68 12.15
N SER A 368 -15.31 -29.93 12.42
CA SER A 368 -15.44 -30.98 11.41
C SER A 368 -16.90 -31.45 11.24
N PHE A 369 -17.25 -31.81 10.02
CA PHE A 369 -18.52 -32.47 9.71
C PHE A 369 -18.33 -33.43 8.53
N THR A 370 -19.25 -34.40 8.39
CA THR A 370 -19.27 -35.31 7.25
C THR A 370 -20.50 -34.99 6.41
N SER A 371 -20.33 -34.86 5.09
CA SER A 371 -21.44 -34.72 4.13
C SER A 371 -22.29 -35.98 4.07
N GLY A 372 -23.51 -35.85 3.55
CA GLY A 372 -24.39 -37.01 3.33
C GLY A 372 -23.90 -37.89 2.19
N ALA A 373 -24.49 -39.08 2.10
CA ALA A 373 -24.23 -40.03 1.02
C ALA A 373 -24.68 -39.46 -0.35
N VAL A 374 -24.01 -39.87 -1.41
CA VAL A 374 -24.48 -39.62 -2.78
C VAL A 374 -25.82 -40.32 -2.95
N PRO A 375 -26.90 -39.63 -3.37
CA PRO A 375 -28.15 -40.27 -3.69
C PRO A 375 -27.91 -41.37 -4.71
N GLN A 376 -28.27 -42.63 -4.38
CA GLN A 376 -28.24 -43.71 -5.37
C GLN A 376 -29.29 -43.37 -6.42
N SER A 377 -28.89 -43.25 -7.69
CA SER A 377 -29.84 -43.19 -8.78
C SER A 377 -30.45 -44.60 -8.95
N ASP A 378 -31.73 -44.74 -8.69
CA ASP A 378 -32.49 -45.99 -8.94
C ASP A 378 -32.64 -46.29 -10.44
N ASN A 379 -31.85 -45.69 -11.29
CA ASN A 379 -31.81 -46.00 -12.71
C ASN A 379 -30.95 -47.23 -12.99
N VAL A 380 -31.44 -48.42 -12.50
CA VAL A 380 -31.06 -49.67 -13.10
C VAL A 380 -31.70 -49.71 -14.49
N ILE A 381 -30.96 -49.32 -15.55
CA ILE A 381 -31.33 -49.65 -16.90
C ILE A 381 -31.19 -51.14 -17.05
N THR A 382 -32.29 -51.87 -16.82
CA THR A 382 -32.38 -53.28 -17.13
C THR A 382 -32.39 -53.37 -18.67
N VAL A 383 -31.26 -53.61 -19.27
CA VAL A 383 -31.16 -53.99 -20.67
C VAL A 383 -31.67 -55.42 -20.75
N ASN A 384 -32.96 -55.58 -21.07
CA ASN A 384 -33.48 -56.88 -21.44
C ASN A 384 -32.81 -57.36 -22.72
N ALA A 385 -31.95 -58.36 -22.59
CA ALA A 385 -31.23 -59.00 -23.70
C ALA A 385 -32.08 -59.96 -24.51
N ASP A 386 -33.39 -59.81 -24.43
CA ASP A 386 -34.32 -60.67 -25.20
C ASP A 386 -34.89 -59.91 -26.39
N ASN A 387 -34.12 -59.79 -27.49
CA ASN A 387 -34.60 -59.66 -28.85
C ASN A 387 -33.43 -59.52 -29.83
N VAL A 388 -32.60 -60.57 -29.94
CA VAL A 388 -31.84 -60.79 -31.17
C VAL A 388 -32.56 -61.89 -31.91
N GLY A 389 -33.58 -61.50 -32.63
CA GLY A 389 -34.20 -62.33 -33.68
C GLY A 389 -33.20 -62.41 -34.85
N VAL A 390 -32.61 -63.56 -35.00
CA VAL A 390 -31.90 -63.95 -36.23
C VAL A 390 -33.01 -64.46 -37.19
N ASP A 391 -33.37 -63.65 -38.17
CA ASP A 391 -34.10 -64.16 -39.36
C ASP A 391 -33.12 -64.24 -40.52
N ASN A 392 -33.16 -65.44 -41.14
CA ASN A 392 -32.34 -65.98 -42.25
C ASN A 392 -32.32 -65.14 -43.50
#